data_bfb802877b9db41eb23ecb717dbf3c93
#
_entry.id   bfb802877b9db41eb23ecb717dbf3c93
#
_cell.length_a   1.000
_cell.length_b   1.000
_cell.length_c   1.000
_cell.angle_alpha   90.00
_cell.angle_beta   90.00
_cell.angle_gamma   90.00
#
_symmetry.space_group_name_H-M   'P 1'
#
loop_
_entity.id
_entity.type
_entity.pdbx_description
1 polymer ?
#
loop_
_entity_poly.entity_id
_entity_poly.type
_entity_poly.pdbx_seq_one_letter_code
_entity_poly.pdbx_strand_id
1 'polypeptide(L)'
;RSREVVGGVIVLLLLIGGISVFKYTSFNSGFEIVDDLGGNIFPSAILSVATTDAQVITPSDSTCLGNPKSCIAVRVKSRTAYSRVRIEVAETPFFSRSVSEFVLNKPRTEYTIYPDIIWNYEALKNNAQAEPVSVAVKVEMNGKDLGQRVRTFSVRSVNECLLGYVANGTKFYDTSIFFAAYVNEENPMIDQLLREALNTRIVNRFLGYQSTAKGAVDKQVYALWNILQKRKFRYSSVSNTSLSSNVVFSQRVRTFDDALESSQINCVDGSVLFASLLRAINIEPILVRTPGHMFVGYY
;
A
#
# COMPACT_ATOMS: atom_id res chain seq x y z
N ARG A 1 9.78 -29.86 -58.45
CA ARG A 1 10.00 -28.58 -57.68
C ARG A 1 8.68 -27.92 -57.20
N SER A 2 7.55 -27.95 -58.00
CA SER A 2 6.30 -27.31 -57.57
C SER A 2 5.59 -28.03 -56.42
N ARG A 3 5.63 -29.37 -56.36
CA ARG A 3 4.98 -30.17 -55.29
C ARG A 3 5.67 -30.02 -53.91
N GLU A 4 6.97 -29.86 -53.87
CA GLU A 4 7.70 -29.64 -52.61
C GLU A 4 7.46 -28.24 -52.04
N VAL A 5 7.31 -27.23 -52.90
CA VAL A 5 6.97 -25.85 -52.49
C VAL A 5 5.57 -25.79 -51.92
N VAL A 6 4.58 -26.47 -52.58
CA VAL A 6 3.20 -26.51 -52.08
C VAL A 6 3.11 -27.26 -50.75
N GLY A 7 3.85 -28.34 -50.60
CA GLY A 7 3.91 -29.09 -49.33
C GLY A 7 4.49 -28.23 -48.19
N GLY A 8 5.58 -27.48 -48.45
CA GLY A 8 6.17 -26.57 -47.49
C GLY A 8 5.25 -25.43 -47.04
N VAL A 9 4.50 -24.84 -47.97
CA VAL A 9 3.53 -23.79 -47.66
C VAL A 9 2.36 -24.32 -46.84
N ILE A 10 1.86 -25.50 -47.12
CA ILE A 10 0.78 -26.14 -46.34
C ILE A 10 1.24 -26.43 -44.90
N VAL A 11 2.46 -26.98 -44.72
CA VAL A 11 3.01 -27.24 -43.39
C VAL A 11 3.22 -25.93 -42.59
N LEU A 12 3.68 -24.86 -43.26
CA LEU A 12 3.85 -23.55 -42.63
C LEU A 12 2.50 -22.95 -42.20
N LEU A 13 1.48 -23.04 -43.01
CA LEU A 13 0.13 -22.58 -42.68
C LEU A 13 -0.50 -23.37 -41.55
N LEU A 14 -0.27 -24.68 -41.46
CA LEU A 14 -0.73 -25.53 -40.37
C LEU A 14 0.01 -25.22 -39.08
N LEU A 15 1.32 -24.90 -39.10
CA LEU A 15 2.08 -24.50 -37.95
C LEU A 15 1.64 -23.10 -37.44
N ILE A 16 1.44 -22.13 -38.34
CA ILE A 16 0.95 -20.81 -37.98
C ILE A 16 -0.47 -20.90 -37.42
N GLY A 17 -1.34 -21.67 -38.05
CA GLY A 17 -2.71 -21.92 -37.59
C GLY A 17 -2.73 -22.62 -36.24
N GLY A 18 -1.88 -23.64 -36.05
CA GLY A 18 -1.73 -24.37 -34.76
C GLY A 18 -1.25 -23.47 -33.64
N ILE A 19 -0.22 -22.65 -33.88
CA ILE A 19 0.29 -21.68 -32.90
C ILE A 19 -0.76 -20.62 -32.56
N SER A 20 -1.50 -20.12 -33.56
CA SER A 20 -2.57 -19.13 -33.35
C SER A 20 -3.73 -19.71 -32.54
N VAL A 21 -4.15 -20.97 -32.84
CA VAL A 21 -5.17 -21.67 -32.06
C VAL A 21 -4.70 -21.96 -30.66
N PHE A 22 -3.45 -22.41 -30.50
CA PHE A 22 -2.86 -22.67 -29.16
C PHE A 22 -2.79 -21.38 -28.32
N LYS A 23 -2.29 -20.28 -28.88
CA LYS A 23 -2.29 -18.97 -28.20
C LYS A 23 -3.69 -18.51 -27.88
N TYR A 24 -4.63 -18.63 -28.83
CA TYR A 24 -6.02 -18.25 -28.64
C TYR A 24 -6.70 -19.09 -27.54
N THR A 25 -6.50 -20.40 -27.53
CA THR A 25 -7.08 -21.30 -26.50
C THR A 25 -6.41 -21.13 -25.15
N SER A 26 -5.07 -21.00 -25.08
CA SER A 26 -4.32 -20.70 -23.84
C SER A 26 -4.76 -19.37 -23.23
N PHE A 27 -4.87 -18.32 -24.05
CA PHE A 27 -5.25 -16.98 -23.59
C PHE A 27 -6.72 -16.91 -23.14
N ASN A 28 -7.61 -17.73 -23.71
CA ASN A 28 -9.05 -17.70 -23.44
C ASN A 28 -9.52 -18.66 -22.34
N SER A 29 -8.65 -19.52 -21.81
CA SER A 29 -9.05 -20.58 -20.86
C SER A 29 -8.48 -20.41 -19.45
N GLY A 30 -7.74 -19.35 -19.20
CA GLY A 30 -7.06 -19.13 -17.91
C GLY A 30 -7.36 -17.76 -17.29
N PHE A 31 -6.73 -17.54 -16.16
CA PHE A 31 -6.68 -16.26 -15.48
C PHE A 31 -5.26 -16.00 -14.98
N GLU A 32 -4.99 -14.78 -14.56
CA GLU A 32 -3.70 -14.38 -13.95
C GLU A 32 -3.95 -13.70 -12.61
N ILE A 33 -3.06 -13.90 -11.65
CA ILE A 33 -2.99 -13.11 -10.43
C ILE A 33 -2.11 -11.91 -10.74
N VAL A 34 -2.67 -10.71 -10.61
CA VAL A 34 -1.99 -9.45 -10.90
C VAL A 34 -2.06 -8.50 -9.70
N ASP A 35 -1.22 -7.50 -9.70
CA ASP A 35 -1.20 -6.42 -8.72
C ASP A 35 -0.54 -5.17 -9.32
N ASP A 36 -0.74 -4.03 -8.67
CA ASP A 36 -0.18 -2.73 -9.09
C ASP A 36 1.13 -2.39 -8.35
N LEU A 37 1.50 -3.19 -7.35
CA LEU A 37 2.62 -2.90 -6.45
C LEU A 37 3.82 -3.85 -6.63
N GLY A 38 3.93 -4.49 -7.81
CA GLY A 38 5.07 -5.34 -8.16
C GLY A 38 5.27 -6.53 -7.21
N GLY A 39 4.17 -7.13 -6.75
CA GLY A 39 4.19 -8.26 -5.82
C GLY A 39 4.43 -7.86 -4.36
N ASN A 40 4.22 -6.61 -3.99
CA ASN A 40 4.36 -6.13 -2.61
C ASN A 40 2.99 -5.83 -1.99
N ILE A 41 2.86 -6.13 -0.70
CA ILE A 41 1.73 -5.80 0.15
C ILE A 41 2.25 -4.90 1.27
N PHE A 42 1.70 -3.68 1.39
CA PHE A 42 2.11 -2.71 2.39
C PHE A 42 1.12 -2.64 3.55
N PRO A 43 1.45 -3.21 4.72
CA PRO A 43 0.60 -3.13 5.91
C PRO A 43 0.20 -1.70 6.27
N SER A 44 1.12 -0.74 6.19
CA SER A 44 0.85 0.67 6.48
C SER A 44 -0.25 1.26 5.61
N ALA A 45 -0.26 0.96 4.30
CA ALA A 45 -1.30 1.41 3.38
C ALA A 45 -2.66 0.76 3.69
N ILE A 46 -2.68 -0.54 3.94
CA ILE A 46 -3.92 -1.28 4.27
C ILE A 46 -4.53 -0.78 5.58
N LEU A 47 -3.71 -0.63 6.64
CA LEU A 47 -4.15 -0.14 7.94
C LEU A 47 -4.68 1.30 7.85
N SER A 48 -4.04 2.16 7.06
CA SER A 48 -4.45 3.56 6.88
C SER A 48 -5.85 3.71 6.27
N VAL A 49 -6.28 2.75 5.45
CA VAL A 49 -7.60 2.77 4.79
C VAL A 49 -8.59 1.78 5.39
N ALA A 50 -8.24 1.11 6.49
CA ALA A 50 -9.05 0.04 7.08
C ALA A 50 -10.45 0.51 7.45
N THR A 51 -10.58 1.70 8.02
CA THR A 51 -11.85 2.28 8.49
C THR A 51 -12.56 3.13 7.44
N THR A 52 -11.96 3.38 6.27
CA THR A 52 -12.61 4.13 5.18
C THR A 52 -13.59 3.23 4.42
N ASP A 53 -14.70 3.78 3.96
CA ASP A 53 -15.60 3.04 3.09
C ASP A 53 -14.89 2.64 1.80
N ALA A 54 -15.06 1.38 1.40
CA ALA A 54 -14.60 0.94 0.11
C ALA A 54 -15.44 1.65 -0.94
N GLN A 55 -14.85 2.49 -1.75
CA GLN A 55 -15.50 2.94 -2.97
C GLN A 55 -15.59 1.72 -3.89
N VAL A 56 -16.74 1.09 -3.90
CA VAL A 56 -17.02 0.04 -4.86
C VAL A 56 -17.00 0.70 -6.24
N ILE A 57 -15.99 0.37 -7.02
CA ILE A 57 -15.97 0.73 -8.43
C ILE A 57 -17.07 -0.11 -9.08
N THR A 58 -18.27 0.43 -9.14
CA THR A 58 -19.35 -0.10 -9.97
C THR A 58 -19.35 0.68 -11.29
N PRO A 59 -18.74 0.15 -12.33
CA PRO A 59 -18.67 0.87 -13.56
C PRO A 59 -19.76 0.40 -14.48
N SER A 60 -20.50 1.29 -15.05
CA SER A 60 -21.28 1.02 -16.25
C SER A 60 -20.39 0.65 -17.46
N ASP A 61 -19.14 1.08 -17.46
CA ASP A 61 -18.21 0.91 -18.57
C ASP A 61 -16.79 0.45 -18.21
N SER A 62 -16.47 0.24 -16.96
CA SER A 62 -15.12 -0.15 -16.53
C SER A 62 -14.90 -1.66 -16.69
N THR A 63 -13.69 -2.02 -17.06
CA THR A 63 -13.16 -3.39 -17.03
C THR A 63 -12.43 -3.71 -15.74
N CYS A 64 -12.45 -2.78 -14.79
CA CYS A 64 -11.90 -2.91 -13.46
C CYS A 64 -13.07 -3.04 -12.47
N LEU A 65 -13.14 -4.13 -11.71
CA LEU A 65 -14.23 -4.45 -10.80
C LEU A 65 -13.71 -4.75 -9.39
N GLY A 66 -14.56 -4.60 -8.39
CA GLY A 66 -14.33 -5.08 -7.02
C GLY A 66 -13.74 -4.04 -6.09
N ASN A 67 -13.04 -4.52 -5.06
CA ASN A 67 -12.57 -3.70 -3.95
C ASN A 67 -11.11 -3.26 -4.16
N PRO A 68 -10.83 -1.98 -4.44
CA PRO A 68 -9.47 -1.50 -4.68
C PRO A 68 -8.55 -1.61 -3.46
N LYS A 69 -9.11 -1.80 -2.24
CA LYS A 69 -8.31 -2.05 -1.03
C LYS A 69 -7.67 -3.45 -1.00
N SER A 70 -8.03 -4.35 -1.93
CA SER A 70 -7.54 -5.73 -1.88
C SER A 70 -6.05 -5.87 -2.20
N CYS A 71 -5.46 -4.97 -2.96
CA CYS A 71 -4.08 -5.01 -3.46
C CYS A 71 -3.75 -6.24 -4.34
N ILE A 72 -4.63 -7.22 -4.39
CA ILE A 72 -4.50 -8.46 -5.16
C ILE A 72 -5.65 -8.48 -6.16
N ALA A 73 -5.34 -8.70 -7.43
CA ALA A 73 -6.34 -8.73 -8.47
C ALA A 73 -6.22 -10.00 -9.33
N VAL A 74 -7.33 -10.30 -9.99
CA VAL A 74 -7.44 -11.40 -10.97
C VAL A 74 -7.74 -10.80 -12.33
N ARG A 75 -6.90 -11.10 -13.31
CA ARG A 75 -7.14 -10.77 -14.71
C ARG A 75 -7.77 -11.97 -15.41
N VAL A 76 -8.94 -11.77 -16.00
CA VAL A 76 -9.70 -12.82 -16.66
C VAL A 76 -10.44 -12.27 -17.87
N LYS A 77 -10.59 -13.08 -18.92
CA LYS A 77 -11.32 -12.69 -20.14
C LYS A 77 -12.69 -13.34 -20.20
N SER A 78 -13.73 -12.53 -20.27
CA SER A 78 -15.10 -13.02 -20.52
C SER A 78 -15.22 -13.57 -21.94
N ARG A 79 -15.96 -14.67 -22.10
CA ARG A 79 -16.31 -15.20 -23.43
C ARG A 79 -17.66 -14.67 -23.91
N THR A 80 -18.62 -14.62 -23.01
CA THR A 80 -20.00 -14.21 -23.25
C THR A 80 -20.34 -13.00 -22.37
N ALA A 81 -21.35 -12.24 -22.79
CA ALA A 81 -21.90 -11.21 -21.92
C ALA A 81 -22.54 -11.85 -20.67
N TYR A 82 -22.54 -11.08 -19.58
CA TYR A 82 -23.10 -11.49 -18.29
C TYR A 82 -22.48 -12.78 -17.73
N SER A 83 -21.19 -13.02 -18.03
CA SER A 83 -20.45 -14.13 -17.45
C SER A 83 -20.32 -13.96 -15.93
N ARG A 84 -20.73 -14.98 -15.17
CA ARG A 84 -20.54 -14.99 -13.71
C ARG A 84 -19.16 -15.54 -13.39
N VAL A 85 -18.41 -14.80 -12.57
CA VAL A 85 -17.09 -15.18 -12.09
C VAL A 85 -17.12 -15.29 -10.59
N ARG A 86 -16.67 -16.43 -10.09
CA ARG A 86 -16.44 -16.69 -8.66
C ARG A 86 -14.94 -16.80 -8.42
N ILE A 87 -14.42 -15.98 -7.52
CA ILE A 87 -13.02 -15.93 -7.15
C ILE A 87 -12.92 -16.33 -5.68
N GLU A 88 -12.08 -17.33 -5.41
CA GLU A 88 -11.76 -17.78 -4.07
C GLU A 88 -10.29 -17.50 -3.81
N VAL A 89 -10.00 -16.79 -2.73
CA VAL A 89 -8.65 -16.53 -2.25
C VAL A 89 -8.45 -17.36 -0.98
N ALA A 90 -7.42 -18.20 -0.97
CA ALA A 90 -7.11 -19.05 0.17
C ALA A 90 -6.57 -18.23 1.35
N GLU A 91 -6.74 -18.74 2.56
CA GLU A 91 -6.20 -18.13 3.77
C GLU A 91 -4.68 -18.10 3.80
N THR A 92 -4.15 -17.11 4.50
CA THR A 92 -2.73 -16.93 4.81
C THR A 92 -2.60 -16.40 6.23
N PRO A 93 -1.40 -16.26 6.82
CA PRO A 93 -1.26 -15.58 8.11
C PRO A 93 -1.81 -14.15 8.12
N PHE A 94 -1.87 -13.47 6.97
CA PHE A 94 -2.23 -12.05 6.85
C PHE A 94 -3.69 -11.79 6.44
N PHE A 95 -4.43 -12.81 6.01
CA PHE A 95 -5.85 -12.67 5.67
C PHE A 95 -6.56 -14.04 5.70
N SER A 96 -7.85 -14.00 6.01
CA SER A 96 -8.72 -15.17 6.01
C SER A 96 -9.15 -15.54 4.59
N ARG A 97 -9.60 -16.78 4.40
CA ARG A 97 -10.22 -17.23 3.15
C ARG A 97 -11.39 -16.33 2.78
N SER A 98 -11.45 -15.91 1.54
CA SER A 98 -12.54 -15.10 1.02
C SER A 98 -13.07 -15.64 -0.30
N VAL A 99 -14.35 -15.33 -0.58
CA VAL A 99 -15.02 -15.68 -1.83
C VAL A 99 -15.79 -14.46 -2.32
N SER A 100 -15.54 -14.08 -3.57
CA SER A 100 -16.21 -12.94 -4.21
C SER A 100 -16.83 -13.37 -5.53
N GLU A 101 -18.00 -12.82 -5.86
CA GLU A 101 -18.70 -13.11 -7.12
C GLU A 101 -18.98 -11.82 -7.90
N PHE A 102 -18.76 -11.89 -9.20
CA PHE A 102 -18.90 -10.75 -10.11
C PHE A 102 -19.65 -11.16 -11.38
N VAL A 103 -20.29 -10.18 -12.03
CA VAL A 103 -20.90 -10.33 -13.35
C VAL A 103 -20.15 -9.48 -14.36
N LEU A 104 -19.64 -10.11 -15.41
CA LEU A 104 -18.89 -9.47 -16.49
C LEU A 104 -19.84 -9.14 -17.63
N ASN A 105 -20.20 -7.88 -17.77
CA ASN A 105 -21.28 -7.43 -18.67
C ASN A 105 -20.92 -7.53 -20.15
N LYS A 106 -19.65 -7.36 -20.53
CA LYS A 106 -19.20 -7.32 -21.93
C LYS A 106 -18.59 -8.66 -22.36
N PRO A 107 -18.94 -9.16 -23.55
CA PRO A 107 -18.32 -10.37 -24.07
C PRO A 107 -16.92 -10.07 -24.63
N ARG A 108 -16.07 -11.08 -24.72
CA ARG A 108 -14.70 -11.03 -25.30
C ARG A 108 -13.83 -9.93 -24.74
N THR A 109 -14.11 -9.51 -23.48
CA THR A 109 -13.45 -8.39 -22.80
C THR A 109 -12.59 -8.92 -21.65
N GLU A 110 -11.40 -8.36 -21.51
CA GLU A 110 -10.51 -8.63 -20.39
C GLU A 110 -10.90 -7.73 -19.20
N TYR A 111 -11.02 -8.34 -18.04
CA TYR A 111 -11.37 -7.68 -16.79
C TYR A 111 -10.23 -7.86 -15.76
N THR A 112 -9.96 -6.82 -15.01
CA THR A 112 -9.17 -6.87 -13.78
C THR A 112 -10.13 -6.78 -12.61
N ILE A 113 -10.16 -7.81 -11.78
CA ILE A 113 -11.11 -7.95 -10.68
C ILE A 113 -10.35 -7.99 -9.36
N TYR A 114 -10.67 -7.08 -8.45
CA TYR A 114 -10.15 -7.02 -7.09
C TYR A 114 -11.14 -7.71 -6.14
N PRO A 115 -10.92 -8.99 -5.77
CA PRO A 115 -11.79 -9.68 -4.81
C PRO A 115 -11.69 -9.04 -3.44
N ASP A 116 -12.68 -9.24 -2.59
CA ASP A 116 -12.58 -8.84 -1.20
C ASP A 116 -11.55 -9.69 -0.48
N ILE A 117 -10.65 -9.02 0.24
CA ILE A 117 -9.67 -9.64 1.12
C ILE A 117 -10.03 -9.32 2.57
N ILE A 118 -10.19 -10.35 3.39
CA ILE A 118 -10.50 -10.22 4.81
C ILE A 118 -9.19 -10.17 5.58
N TRP A 119 -8.64 -8.97 5.70
CA TRP A 119 -7.32 -8.75 6.30
C TRP A 119 -7.27 -9.10 7.79
N ASN A 120 -6.21 -9.77 8.21
CA ASN A 120 -5.83 -9.92 9.61
C ASN A 120 -5.03 -8.69 10.04
N TYR A 121 -5.73 -7.67 10.54
CA TYR A 121 -5.11 -6.39 10.91
C TYR A 121 -4.07 -6.54 12.02
N GLU A 122 -4.24 -7.47 12.95
CA GLU A 122 -3.27 -7.72 14.01
C GLU A 122 -1.97 -8.32 13.45
N ALA A 123 -2.05 -9.25 12.51
CA ALA A 123 -0.88 -9.79 11.84
C ALA A 123 -0.15 -8.71 11.03
N LEU A 124 -0.89 -7.86 10.30
CA LEU A 124 -0.31 -6.75 9.55
C LEU A 124 0.37 -5.72 10.45
N LYS A 125 -0.26 -5.36 11.58
CA LYS A 125 0.25 -4.40 12.56
C LYS A 125 1.53 -4.89 13.23
N ASN A 126 1.67 -6.20 13.45
CA ASN A 126 2.81 -6.81 14.11
C ASN A 126 3.91 -7.25 13.13
N ASN A 127 3.74 -7.07 11.83
CA ASN A 127 4.75 -7.45 10.84
C ASN A 127 5.92 -6.46 10.81
N ALA A 128 6.96 -6.72 11.59
CA ALA A 128 8.11 -5.84 11.76
C ALA A 128 9.14 -5.92 10.62
N GLN A 129 9.10 -6.96 9.79
CA GLN A 129 10.04 -7.17 8.68
C GLN A 129 9.32 -7.74 7.45
N ALA A 130 9.96 -7.63 6.28
CA ALA A 130 9.39 -8.17 5.06
C ALA A 130 9.34 -9.70 5.09
N GLU A 131 8.16 -10.27 4.79
CA GLU A 131 7.94 -11.72 4.76
C GLU A 131 7.31 -12.14 3.43
N PRO A 132 7.75 -13.27 2.82
CA PRO A 132 7.10 -13.83 1.65
C PRO A 132 5.80 -14.53 2.05
N VAL A 133 4.74 -14.34 1.27
CA VAL A 133 3.48 -15.06 1.40
C VAL A 133 3.04 -15.63 0.06
N SER A 134 2.66 -16.90 0.03
CA SER A 134 2.10 -17.55 -1.16
C SER A 134 0.59 -17.42 -1.16
N VAL A 135 0.07 -16.70 -2.13
CA VAL A 135 -1.37 -16.46 -2.32
C VAL A 135 -1.91 -17.40 -3.36
N ALA A 136 -2.78 -18.30 -2.95
CA ALA A 136 -3.48 -19.22 -3.85
C ALA A 136 -4.87 -18.66 -4.19
N VAL A 137 -5.18 -18.61 -5.48
CA VAL A 137 -6.45 -18.12 -6.00
C VAL A 137 -7.06 -19.17 -6.91
N LYS A 138 -8.33 -19.49 -6.68
CA LYS A 138 -9.15 -20.35 -7.53
C LYS A 138 -10.22 -19.51 -8.23
N VAL A 139 -10.44 -19.77 -9.51
CA VAL A 139 -11.44 -19.04 -10.30
C VAL A 139 -12.38 -20.00 -11.00
N GLU A 140 -13.68 -19.72 -10.90
CA GLU A 140 -14.73 -20.38 -11.69
C GLU A 140 -15.44 -19.35 -12.57
N MET A 141 -15.78 -19.73 -13.80
CA MET A 141 -16.54 -18.88 -14.71
C MET A 141 -17.72 -19.65 -15.28
N ASN A 142 -18.94 -19.15 -15.08
CA ASN A 142 -20.19 -19.81 -15.50
C ASN A 142 -20.28 -21.27 -15.05
N GLY A 143 -19.84 -21.58 -13.82
CA GLY A 143 -19.80 -22.95 -13.25
C GLY A 143 -18.66 -23.82 -13.76
N LYS A 144 -17.80 -23.31 -14.65
CA LYS A 144 -16.62 -24.02 -15.12
C LYS A 144 -15.41 -23.62 -14.29
N ASP A 145 -14.74 -24.60 -13.71
CA ASP A 145 -13.47 -24.41 -13.00
C ASP A 145 -12.35 -24.03 -14.00
N LEU A 146 -11.71 -22.87 -13.78
CA LEU A 146 -10.55 -22.41 -14.53
C LEU A 146 -9.23 -22.84 -13.86
N GLY A 147 -9.32 -23.54 -12.73
CA GLY A 147 -8.19 -24.03 -11.95
C GLY A 147 -7.77 -23.08 -10.83
N GLN A 148 -6.62 -23.41 -10.25
CA GLN A 148 -5.99 -22.65 -9.18
C GLN A 148 -4.61 -22.16 -9.64
N ARG A 149 -4.27 -20.94 -9.22
CA ARG A 149 -2.93 -20.38 -9.40
C ARG A 149 -2.38 -19.91 -8.07
N VAL A 150 -1.06 -19.91 -7.94
CA VAL A 150 -0.34 -19.43 -6.77
C VAL A 150 0.64 -18.35 -7.21
N ARG A 151 0.68 -17.25 -6.46
CA ARG A 151 1.69 -16.20 -6.64
C ARG A 151 2.26 -15.82 -5.29
N THR A 152 3.58 -15.64 -5.24
CA THR A 152 4.25 -15.16 -4.04
C THR A 152 4.26 -13.65 -4.03
N PHE A 153 3.86 -13.08 -2.88
CA PHE A 153 3.92 -11.66 -2.56
C PHE A 153 4.91 -11.45 -1.41
N SER A 154 5.46 -10.26 -1.32
CA SER A 154 6.22 -9.81 -0.15
C SER A 154 5.33 -8.92 0.70
N VAL A 155 4.93 -9.38 1.89
CA VAL A 155 4.28 -8.52 2.89
C VAL A 155 5.37 -7.69 3.54
N ARG A 156 5.33 -6.37 3.31
CA ARG A 156 6.36 -5.44 3.77
C ARG A 156 6.23 -5.20 5.28
N SER A 157 7.27 -4.62 5.88
CA SER A 157 7.22 -4.18 7.28
C SER A 157 6.12 -3.13 7.48
N VAL A 158 5.44 -3.14 8.62
CA VAL A 158 4.51 -2.08 9.03
C VAL A 158 5.22 -0.71 9.10
N ASN A 159 6.52 -0.71 9.39
CA ASN A 159 7.37 0.48 9.43
C ASN A 159 7.85 0.95 8.03
N GLU A 160 7.35 0.34 6.97
CA GLU A 160 7.67 0.71 5.60
C GLU A 160 6.47 1.40 4.96
N CYS A 161 6.59 2.71 4.76
CA CYS A 161 5.57 3.53 4.13
C CYS A 161 5.66 3.43 2.61
N LEU A 162 4.54 3.15 1.96
CA LEU A 162 4.41 3.27 0.51
C LEU A 162 4.47 4.75 0.12
N LEU A 163 5.54 5.15 -0.56
CA LEU A 163 5.76 6.53 -1.00
C LEU A 163 5.08 6.83 -2.33
N GLY A 164 5.01 5.85 -3.21
CA GLY A 164 4.38 5.95 -4.51
C GLY A 164 4.67 4.74 -5.39
N TYR A 165 3.98 4.67 -6.51
CA TYR A 165 4.18 3.60 -7.49
C TYR A 165 3.94 4.08 -8.91
N VAL A 166 4.51 3.34 -9.88
CA VAL A 166 4.35 3.60 -11.31
C VAL A 166 3.36 2.60 -11.88
N ALA A 167 2.18 3.05 -12.26
CA ALA A 167 1.20 2.22 -12.95
C ALA A 167 1.41 2.26 -14.47
N ASN A 168 1.21 1.12 -15.12
CA ASN A 168 1.32 0.95 -16.58
C ASN A 168 2.66 1.46 -17.16
N GLY A 169 3.73 1.43 -16.38
CA GLY A 169 5.08 1.80 -16.80
C GLY A 169 5.32 3.30 -17.03
N THR A 170 4.32 4.16 -16.85
CA THR A 170 4.44 5.59 -17.18
C THR A 170 3.85 6.54 -16.16
N LYS A 171 2.76 6.18 -15.48
CA LYS A 171 2.07 7.10 -14.58
C LYS A 171 2.48 6.88 -13.15
N PHE A 172 3.13 7.88 -12.55
CA PHE A 172 3.47 7.89 -11.13
C PHE A 172 2.27 8.33 -10.29
N TYR A 173 1.96 7.55 -9.26
CA TYR A 173 0.98 7.85 -8.22
C TYR A 173 1.70 8.13 -6.91
N ASP A 174 1.58 9.34 -6.42
CA ASP A 174 2.10 9.75 -5.10
C ASP A 174 1.14 9.27 -4.01
N THR A 175 1.67 8.50 -3.07
CA THR A 175 0.94 7.97 -1.92
C THR A 175 1.53 8.47 -0.59
N SER A 176 2.32 9.54 -0.62
CA SER A 176 2.98 10.11 0.56
C SER A 176 2.02 10.56 1.66
N ILE A 177 0.72 10.68 1.37
CA ILE A 177 -0.33 10.87 2.37
C ILE A 177 -0.31 9.80 3.47
N PHE A 178 0.16 8.59 3.17
CA PHE A 178 0.27 7.51 4.15
C PHE A 178 1.30 7.77 5.27
N PHE A 179 2.18 8.77 5.14
CA PHE A 179 3.02 9.19 6.27
C PHE A 179 2.19 9.69 7.45
N ALA A 180 1.01 10.24 7.21
CA ALA A 180 0.11 10.67 8.28
C ALA A 180 -0.32 9.54 9.22
N ALA A 181 -0.33 8.29 8.75
CA ALA A 181 -0.67 7.12 9.56
C ALA A 181 0.36 6.79 10.65
N TYR A 182 1.56 7.36 10.56
CA TYR A 182 2.61 7.19 11.56
C TYR A 182 2.55 8.26 12.67
N VAL A 183 1.73 9.29 12.51
CA VAL A 183 1.47 10.28 13.56
C VAL A 183 0.63 9.60 14.64
N ASN A 184 1.18 9.50 15.85
CA ASN A 184 0.56 8.79 16.97
C ASN A 184 0.78 9.59 18.26
N GLU A 185 -0.19 10.40 18.59
CA GLU A 185 -0.22 11.22 19.81
C GLU A 185 -0.44 10.41 21.09
N GLU A 186 -0.96 9.19 20.97
CA GLU A 186 -1.24 8.30 22.12
C GLU A 186 -0.05 7.41 22.50
N ASN A 187 1.06 7.49 21.79
CA ASN A 187 2.24 6.71 22.13
C ASN A 187 2.79 7.13 23.50
N PRO A 188 3.08 6.18 24.42
CA PRO A 188 3.59 6.50 25.77
C PRO A 188 4.84 7.37 25.81
N MET A 189 5.70 7.30 24.77
CA MET A 189 6.88 8.16 24.64
C MET A 189 6.52 9.63 24.44
N ILE A 190 5.40 9.92 23.81
CA ILE A 190 4.89 11.29 23.65
C ILE A 190 4.58 11.89 25.00
N ASP A 191 3.86 11.16 25.86
CA ASP A 191 3.57 11.61 27.24
C ASP A 191 4.84 11.90 28.05
N GLN A 192 5.87 11.06 27.88
CA GLN A 192 7.15 11.28 28.54
C GLN A 192 7.81 12.57 28.07
N LEU A 193 7.85 12.81 26.75
CA LEU A 193 8.40 14.02 26.14
C LEU A 193 7.62 15.28 26.56
N LEU A 194 6.29 15.20 26.68
CA LEU A 194 5.49 16.32 27.17
C LEU A 194 5.82 16.67 28.61
N ARG A 195 6.01 15.68 29.49
CA ARG A 195 6.47 15.91 30.88
C ARG A 195 7.85 16.56 30.91
N GLU A 196 8.79 16.11 30.08
CA GLU A 196 10.11 16.73 29.95
C GLU A 196 10.00 18.20 29.51
N ALA A 197 9.13 18.50 28.54
CA ALA A 197 8.93 19.86 28.07
C ALA A 197 8.37 20.78 29.17
N LEU A 198 7.41 20.31 29.97
CA LEU A 198 6.90 21.06 31.14
C LEU A 198 8.00 21.30 32.21
N ASN A 199 8.90 20.33 32.43
CA ASN A 199 10.01 20.46 33.37
C ASN A 199 11.01 21.56 32.97
N THR A 200 11.04 21.98 31.69
CA THR A 200 11.86 23.12 31.26
C THR A 200 11.36 24.46 31.78
N ARG A 201 10.09 24.54 32.22
CA ARG A 201 9.39 25.75 32.66
C ARG A 201 9.27 26.85 31.58
N ILE A 202 9.48 26.50 30.31
CA ILE A 202 9.19 27.40 29.18
C ILE A 202 7.68 27.68 29.13
N VAL A 203 6.88 26.63 29.36
CA VAL A 203 5.44 26.69 29.60
C VAL A 203 5.11 25.93 30.88
N ASN A 204 4.06 26.34 31.59
CA ASN A 204 3.62 25.65 32.81
C ASN A 204 2.53 24.61 32.51
N ARG A 205 1.91 24.70 31.36
CA ARG A 205 0.86 23.78 30.84
C ARG A 205 0.72 23.95 29.35
N PHE A 206 0.20 22.92 28.69
CA PHE A 206 -0.18 22.98 27.30
C PHE A 206 -1.67 23.33 27.21
N LEU A 207 -2.01 24.35 26.41
CA LEU A 207 -3.36 24.88 26.22
C LEU A 207 -3.83 24.77 24.76
N GLY A 208 -2.96 24.32 23.86
CA GLY A 208 -3.23 24.36 22.43
C GLY A 208 -3.61 25.78 21.99
N TYR A 209 -4.74 25.90 21.33
CA TYR A 209 -5.30 27.18 20.87
C TYR A 209 -6.18 27.91 21.92
N GLN A 210 -6.34 27.39 23.12
CA GLN A 210 -7.24 27.99 24.12
C GLN A 210 -6.68 29.26 24.77
N SER A 211 -5.40 29.56 24.57
CA SER A 211 -4.79 30.78 25.11
C SER A 211 -4.99 31.95 24.15
N THR A 212 -5.47 33.10 24.69
CA THR A 212 -5.61 34.37 23.93
C THR A 212 -4.33 35.20 23.91
N ALA A 213 -3.30 34.80 24.65
CA ALA A 213 -2.03 35.50 24.71
C ALA A 213 -1.28 35.40 23.38
N LYS A 214 -0.82 36.54 22.85
CA LYS A 214 -0.03 36.58 21.60
C LYS A 214 1.20 35.70 21.70
N GLY A 215 1.43 34.83 20.70
CA GLY A 215 2.57 33.90 20.67
C GLY A 215 2.48 32.71 21.63
N ALA A 216 1.30 32.48 22.23
CA ALA A 216 1.12 31.35 23.16
C ALA A 216 1.30 30.00 22.48
N VAL A 217 0.88 29.85 21.23
CA VAL A 217 1.08 28.65 20.41
C VAL A 217 2.57 28.45 20.15
N ASP A 218 3.26 29.47 19.63
CA ASP A 218 4.70 29.40 19.33
C ASP A 218 5.54 29.04 20.56
N LYS A 219 5.15 29.54 21.74
CA LYS A 219 5.84 29.24 22.99
C LYS A 219 5.69 27.77 23.38
N GLN A 220 4.52 27.17 23.15
CA GLN A 220 4.29 25.74 23.36
C GLN A 220 5.11 24.90 22.37
N VAL A 221 5.06 25.27 21.10
CA VAL A 221 5.86 24.63 20.03
C VAL A 221 7.36 24.73 20.34
N TYR A 222 7.83 25.89 20.79
CA TYR A 222 9.23 26.09 21.20
C TYR A 222 9.61 25.20 22.40
N ALA A 223 8.73 24.98 23.36
CA ALA A 223 8.99 24.09 24.49
C ALA A 223 9.25 22.64 24.01
N LEU A 224 8.45 22.16 23.05
CA LEU A 224 8.64 20.84 22.44
C LEU A 224 9.94 20.78 21.63
N TRP A 225 10.18 21.79 20.80
CA TRP A 225 11.43 21.87 20.02
C TRP A 225 12.67 21.86 20.92
N ASN A 226 12.64 22.60 22.03
CA ASN A 226 13.75 22.74 22.96
C ASN A 226 14.21 21.40 23.55
N ILE A 227 13.29 20.53 23.93
CA ILE A 227 13.65 19.20 24.47
C ILE A 227 14.24 18.29 23.40
N LEU A 228 13.70 18.33 22.17
CA LEU A 228 14.25 17.54 21.07
C LEU A 228 15.65 18.02 20.67
N GLN A 229 15.86 19.32 20.63
CA GLN A 229 17.18 19.92 20.38
C GLN A 229 18.23 19.48 21.41
N LYS A 230 17.86 19.45 22.69
CA LYS A 230 18.75 19.00 23.78
C LYS A 230 19.13 17.53 23.67
N ARG A 231 18.32 16.69 23.01
CA ARG A 231 18.63 15.26 22.79
C ARG A 231 19.73 15.03 21.77
N LYS A 232 20.15 16.06 21.01
CA LYS A 232 21.25 16.00 20.04
C LYS A 232 21.12 14.83 19.06
N PHE A 233 19.93 14.63 18.51
CA PHE A 233 19.72 13.64 17.49
C PHE A 233 20.73 13.76 16.35
N ARG A 234 21.26 12.63 15.93
CA ARG A 234 22.11 12.56 14.75
C ARG A 234 21.26 12.29 13.52
N TYR A 235 21.46 13.08 12.49
CA TYR A 235 20.81 12.81 11.23
C TYR A 235 21.34 11.50 10.63
N SER A 236 20.44 10.57 10.32
CA SER A 236 20.76 9.31 9.69
C SER A 236 20.05 9.23 8.36
N SER A 237 20.79 9.25 7.25
CA SER A 237 20.26 8.99 5.92
C SER A 237 19.92 7.52 5.66
N VAL A 238 20.19 6.64 6.63
CA VAL A 238 19.87 5.21 6.51
C VAL A 238 18.37 5.03 6.68
N SER A 239 17.66 5.23 5.59
CA SER A 239 16.24 4.95 5.43
C SER A 239 16.00 3.75 4.49
N ASN A 240 17.07 2.92 4.31
CA ASN A 240 17.06 1.86 3.34
C ASN A 240 15.99 0.84 3.69
N THR A 241 15.07 0.67 2.76
CA THR A 241 14.17 -0.48 2.73
C THR A 241 14.89 -1.62 2.00
N SER A 242 14.51 -2.86 2.28
CA SER A 242 14.98 -4.01 1.51
C SER A 242 14.35 -4.06 0.11
N LEU A 243 13.49 -3.10 -0.21
CA LEU A 243 12.79 -3.03 -1.49
C LEU A 243 13.72 -2.48 -2.58
N SER A 244 13.94 -3.30 -3.60
CA SER A 244 14.55 -2.89 -4.85
C SER A 244 13.51 -3.05 -5.96
N SER A 245 12.93 -1.94 -6.43
CA SER A 245 11.88 -1.96 -7.44
C SER A 245 11.92 -0.70 -8.30
N ASN A 246 11.64 -0.88 -9.59
CA ASN A 246 11.42 0.25 -10.53
C ASN A 246 9.95 0.66 -10.60
N VAL A 247 9.06 -0.09 -9.93
CA VAL A 247 7.61 0.11 -9.96
C VAL A 247 7.12 0.75 -8.68
N VAL A 248 7.70 0.40 -7.54
CA VAL A 248 7.22 0.79 -6.22
C VAL A 248 8.35 1.45 -5.43
N PHE A 249 8.02 2.55 -4.78
CA PHE A 249 8.93 3.33 -3.95
C PHE A 249 8.39 3.35 -2.53
N SER A 250 9.25 3.06 -1.57
CA SER A 250 8.90 3.05 -0.16
C SER A 250 9.98 3.69 0.69
N GLN A 251 9.61 4.11 1.88
CA GLN A 251 10.52 4.64 2.87
C GLN A 251 10.24 4.04 4.24
N ARG A 252 11.30 3.61 4.92
CA ARG A 252 11.21 3.19 6.31
C ARG A 252 10.96 4.41 7.21
N VAL A 253 10.02 4.26 8.15
CA VAL A 253 9.74 5.18 9.25
C VAL A 253 10.12 4.48 10.54
N ARG A 254 11.03 5.06 11.32
CA ARG A 254 11.42 4.48 12.62
C ARG A 254 10.28 4.62 13.62
N THR A 255 10.15 3.64 14.51
CA THR A 255 9.30 3.80 15.68
C THR A 255 9.89 4.90 16.59
N PHE A 256 9.06 5.48 17.46
CA PHE A 256 9.54 6.52 18.39
C PHE A 256 10.56 5.95 19.36
N ASP A 257 10.35 4.70 19.81
CA ASP A 257 11.28 4.00 20.69
C ASP A 257 12.65 3.84 20.01
N ASP A 258 12.70 3.29 18.79
CA ASP A 258 13.94 3.14 18.02
C ASP A 258 14.65 4.47 17.80
N ALA A 259 13.90 5.53 17.47
CA ALA A 259 14.46 6.86 17.22
C ALA A 259 15.06 7.48 18.48
N LEU A 260 14.37 7.34 19.63
CA LEU A 260 14.80 7.89 20.90
C LEU A 260 15.97 7.10 21.50
N GLU A 261 15.94 5.77 21.45
CA GLU A 261 17.02 4.91 21.96
C GLU A 261 18.31 5.05 21.14
N SER A 262 18.20 5.02 19.81
CA SER A 262 19.37 5.18 18.94
C SER A 262 19.89 6.61 18.86
N SER A 263 19.07 7.59 19.25
CA SER A 263 19.31 9.02 19.01
C SER A 263 19.59 9.34 17.53
N GLN A 264 18.96 8.59 16.62
CA GLN A 264 19.10 8.76 15.18
C GLN A 264 17.73 8.95 14.52
N ILE A 265 17.60 10.02 13.75
CA ILE A 265 16.38 10.34 13.00
C ILE A 265 16.74 10.82 11.59
N ASN A 266 15.83 10.65 10.66
CA ASN A 266 15.82 11.36 9.40
C ASN A 266 14.72 12.44 9.37
N CYS A 267 14.54 13.10 8.24
CA CYS A 267 13.53 14.16 8.12
C CYS A 267 12.10 13.63 8.31
N VAL A 268 11.81 12.41 7.87
CA VAL A 268 10.49 11.79 8.05
C VAL A 268 10.24 11.44 9.51
N ASP A 269 11.18 10.70 10.14
CA ASP A 269 11.09 10.29 11.55
C ASP A 269 10.87 11.51 12.45
N GLY A 270 11.68 12.58 12.25
CA GLY A 270 11.58 13.82 13.02
C GLY A 270 10.28 14.57 12.79
N SER A 271 9.78 14.62 11.55
CA SER A 271 8.53 15.29 11.23
C SER A 271 7.33 14.57 11.85
N VAL A 272 7.30 13.24 11.76
CA VAL A 272 6.23 12.42 12.35
C VAL A 272 6.23 12.51 13.87
N LEU A 273 7.40 12.43 14.51
CA LEU A 273 7.53 12.59 15.96
C LEU A 273 7.03 13.98 16.40
N PHE A 274 7.46 15.04 15.72
CA PHE A 274 7.06 16.40 16.08
C PHE A 274 5.56 16.64 15.83
N ALA A 275 5.01 16.12 14.74
CA ALA A 275 3.58 16.16 14.47
C ALA A 275 2.77 15.44 15.57
N SER A 276 3.26 14.30 16.07
CA SER A 276 2.62 13.58 17.18
C SER A 276 2.61 14.39 18.47
N LEU A 277 3.72 15.07 18.79
CA LEU A 277 3.79 15.97 19.93
C LEU A 277 2.82 17.17 19.82
N LEU A 278 2.69 17.76 18.63
CA LEU A 278 1.75 18.85 18.39
C LEU A 278 0.30 18.40 18.56
N ARG A 279 -0.07 17.25 17.99
CA ARG A 279 -1.42 16.69 18.17
C ARG A 279 -1.75 16.39 19.62
N ALA A 280 -0.79 15.84 20.37
CA ALA A 280 -0.97 15.54 21.79
C ALA A 280 -1.27 16.77 22.66
N ILE A 281 -0.91 17.96 22.20
CA ILE A 281 -1.23 19.23 22.87
C ILE A 281 -2.33 20.04 22.14
N ASN A 282 -3.12 19.39 21.28
CA ASN A 282 -4.19 20.00 20.49
C ASN A 282 -3.74 21.16 19.59
N ILE A 283 -2.58 21.03 18.98
CA ILE A 283 -2.12 21.90 17.89
C ILE A 283 -2.12 21.05 16.61
N GLU A 284 -2.80 21.54 15.56
CA GLU A 284 -2.94 20.85 14.28
C GLU A 284 -1.65 20.92 13.45
N PRO A 285 -0.94 19.79 13.25
CA PRO A 285 0.25 19.75 12.43
C PRO A 285 -0.06 19.59 10.95
N ILE A 286 0.84 20.05 10.11
CA ILE A 286 0.86 19.77 8.67
C ILE A 286 2.18 19.09 8.33
N LEU A 287 2.12 17.89 7.76
CA LEU A 287 3.30 17.26 7.16
C LEU A 287 3.48 17.81 5.73
N VAL A 288 4.61 18.45 5.50
CA VAL A 288 4.97 19.02 4.20
C VAL A 288 6.09 18.19 3.58
N ARG A 289 5.81 17.61 2.43
CA ARG A 289 6.81 16.87 1.65
C ARG A 289 7.24 17.69 0.44
N THR A 290 8.55 17.81 0.26
CA THR A 290 9.20 18.34 -0.95
C THR A 290 10.06 17.23 -1.59
N PRO A 291 10.56 17.39 -2.81
CA PRO A 291 11.51 16.44 -3.37
C PRO A 291 12.73 16.26 -2.45
N GLY A 292 12.88 15.03 -1.90
CA GLY A 292 14.01 14.65 -1.05
C GLY A 292 13.97 15.11 0.41
N HIS A 293 12.90 15.79 0.85
CA HIS A 293 12.79 16.25 2.24
C HIS A 293 11.36 16.29 2.76
N MET A 294 11.22 16.18 4.10
CA MET A 294 9.96 16.36 4.81
C MET A 294 10.17 17.26 6.02
N PHE A 295 9.20 18.11 6.31
CA PHE A 295 9.16 18.93 7.52
C PHE A 295 7.72 19.10 8.01
N VAL A 296 7.56 19.63 9.21
CA VAL A 296 6.26 19.87 9.82
C VAL A 296 6.00 21.35 9.95
N GLY A 297 4.77 21.74 9.64
CA GLY A 297 4.20 23.05 9.94
C GLY A 297 3.07 22.92 10.97
N TYR A 298 2.53 24.06 11.42
CA TYR A 298 1.33 24.13 12.27
C TYR A 298 0.57 25.44 11.99
N TYR A 299 -0.71 25.46 12.37
CA TYR A 299 -1.56 26.66 12.25
C TYR A 299 -1.44 27.58 13.45
#